data_bd6d1afe259853b0ac34019197b6af16
#
_entry.id   bd6d1afe259853b0ac34019197b6af16
#
_cell.length_a   1.000
_cell.length_b   1.000
_cell.length_c   1.000
_cell.angle_alpha   90.00
_cell.angle_beta   90.00
_cell.angle_gamma   90.00
#
_symmetry.space_group_name_H-M   'P 1'
#
loop_
_entity.id
_entity.type
_entity.pdbx_description
1 polymer ?
#
loop_
_entity_poly.entity_id
_entity_poly.type
_entity_poly.pdbx_seq_one_letter_code
_entity_poly.pdbx_strand_id
1 'polypeptide(L)'
;LELGTYLPYLVNRVGQRFIADIAPALNEAGVDIQSWRVLIALYQRGGQPVGALSDLTSINFSTLSRVLGRMEKSDLVRRRRDTDDARSFTIELTENGRSVTEQILPRAAELEAQATSNFSEAELATLRQLLGKLYAGLDTGKQADDRMAG
;
A
#
# COMPACT_ATOMS: atom_id res chain seq x y z
N LEU A 1 -4.53 4.71 29.57
CA LEU A 1 -3.84 4.74 28.30
C LEU A 1 -2.88 5.93 28.26
N GLU A 2 -1.59 5.65 28.26
CA GLU A 2 -0.55 6.66 28.07
C GLU A 2 -0.16 6.69 26.60
N LEU A 3 -0.25 7.87 25.95
CA LEU A 3 -0.03 8.02 24.52
C LEU A 3 1.37 7.57 24.09
N GLY A 4 2.38 7.81 24.94
CA GLY A 4 3.78 7.42 24.64
C GLY A 4 4.03 5.91 24.51
N THR A 5 3.11 5.09 25.01
CA THR A 5 3.21 3.62 24.98
C THR A 5 2.07 2.95 24.22
N TYR A 6 1.08 3.71 23.76
CA TYR A 6 -0.08 3.18 23.06
C TYR A 6 0.25 2.90 21.58
N LEU A 7 0.41 1.63 21.23
CA LEU A 7 0.86 1.19 19.91
C LEU A 7 0.07 1.78 18.72
N PRO A 8 -1.28 1.77 18.72
CA PRO A 8 -2.02 2.35 17.58
C PRO A 8 -1.69 3.83 17.35
N TYR A 9 -1.49 4.59 18.41
CA TYR A 9 -1.09 6.00 18.33
C TYR A 9 0.32 6.15 17.75
N LEU A 10 1.27 5.35 18.24
CA LEU A 10 2.67 5.40 17.77
C LEU A 10 2.77 5.01 16.29
N VAL A 11 2.13 3.93 15.90
CA VAL A 11 2.11 3.46 14.49
C VAL A 11 1.46 4.50 13.58
N ASN A 12 0.32 5.06 14.00
CA ASN A 12 -0.37 6.09 13.23
C ASN A 12 0.49 7.35 13.05
N ARG A 13 1.16 7.82 14.10
CA ARG A 13 2.07 8.98 14.01
C ARG A 13 3.17 8.79 12.97
N VAL A 14 3.82 7.62 13.02
CA VAL A 14 4.87 7.27 12.05
C VAL A 14 4.31 7.24 10.63
N GLY A 15 3.18 6.55 10.43
CA GLY A 15 2.52 6.47 9.12
C GLY A 15 2.12 7.84 8.57
N GLN A 16 1.52 8.69 9.39
CA GLN A 16 1.13 10.04 8.98
C GLN A 16 2.34 10.92 8.61
N ARG A 17 3.45 10.75 9.31
CA ARG A 17 4.68 11.47 8.98
C ARG A 17 5.26 11.03 7.63
N PHE A 18 5.32 9.73 7.36
CA PHE A 18 5.75 9.24 6.04
C PHE A 18 4.86 9.77 4.91
N ILE A 19 3.54 9.78 5.11
CA ILE A 19 2.59 10.34 4.14
C ILE A 19 2.86 11.83 3.88
N ALA A 20 3.06 12.62 4.94
CA ALA A 20 3.35 14.06 4.82
C ALA A 20 4.67 14.30 4.07
N ASP A 21 5.69 13.51 4.33
CA ASP A 21 7.02 13.69 3.75
C ASP A 21 7.09 13.26 2.27
N ILE A 22 6.27 12.29 1.85
CA ILE A 22 6.18 11.86 0.44
C ILE A 22 5.22 12.74 -0.39
N ALA A 23 4.29 13.43 0.25
CA ALA A 23 3.24 14.19 -0.43
C ALA A 23 3.74 15.17 -1.51
N PRO A 24 4.83 15.93 -1.33
CA PRO A 24 5.34 16.82 -2.38
C PRO A 24 5.72 16.07 -3.66
N ALA A 25 6.37 14.93 -3.55
CA ALA A 25 6.76 14.11 -4.70
C ALA A 25 5.54 13.50 -5.40
N LEU A 26 4.53 13.09 -4.64
CA LEU A 26 3.26 12.58 -5.18
C LEU A 26 2.51 13.70 -5.93
N ASN A 27 2.42 14.89 -5.34
CA ASN A 27 1.77 16.04 -5.96
C ASN A 27 2.44 16.44 -7.27
N GLU A 28 3.77 16.45 -7.32
CA GLU A 28 4.53 16.73 -8.53
C GLU A 28 4.24 15.72 -9.64
N ALA A 29 4.08 14.44 -9.29
CA ALA A 29 3.73 13.37 -10.22
C ALA A 29 2.22 13.29 -10.53
N GLY A 30 1.39 14.11 -9.90
CA GLY A 30 -0.07 14.09 -10.08
C GLY A 30 -0.77 12.87 -9.48
N VAL A 31 -0.23 12.31 -8.42
CA VAL A 31 -0.68 11.06 -7.78
C VAL A 31 -1.10 11.34 -6.33
N ASP A 32 -2.21 10.76 -5.89
CA ASP A 32 -2.59 10.75 -4.46
C ASP A 32 -2.00 9.53 -3.72
N ILE A 33 -2.09 9.55 -2.41
CA ILE A 33 -1.49 8.48 -1.57
C ILE A 33 -2.12 7.11 -1.81
N GLN A 34 -3.41 7.03 -2.11
CA GLN A 34 -4.08 5.75 -2.37
C GLN A 34 -3.64 5.18 -3.72
N SER A 35 -3.56 6.01 -4.75
CA SER A 35 -3.01 5.62 -6.06
C SER A 35 -1.55 5.19 -5.94
N TRP A 36 -0.74 5.88 -5.14
CA TRP A 36 0.63 5.49 -4.86
C TRP A 36 0.74 4.10 -4.25
N ARG A 37 -0.11 3.77 -3.27
CA ARG A 37 -0.14 2.42 -2.68
C ARG A 37 -0.44 1.34 -3.70
N VAL A 38 -1.36 1.60 -4.62
CA VAL A 38 -1.67 0.68 -5.72
C VAL A 38 -0.50 0.55 -6.68
N LEU A 39 0.09 1.68 -7.09
CA LEU A 39 1.24 1.71 -8.01
C LEU A 39 2.40 0.87 -7.46
N ILE A 40 2.78 1.07 -6.21
CA ILE A 40 3.91 0.35 -5.62
C ILE A 40 3.61 -1.14 -5.44
N ALA A 41 2.39 -1.51 -5.08
CA ALA A 41 1.98 -2.90 -4.96
C ALA A 41 2.07 -3.63 -6.32
N LEU A 42 1.56 -3.03 -7.39
CA LEU A 42 1.63 -3.56 -8.74
C LEU A 42 3.06 -3.58 -9.29
N TYR A 43 3.85 -2.57 -8.96
CA TYR A 43 5.25 -2.49 -9.39
C TYR A 43 6.09 -3.65 -8.82
N GLN A 44 5.87 -3.97 -7.55
CA GLN A 44 6.62 -5.01 -6.85
C GLN A 44 6.09 -6.42 -7.09
N ARG A 45 4.79 -6.59 -7.27
CA ARG A 45 4.14 -7.90 -7.34
C ARG A 45 3.66 -8.27 -8.74
N GLY A 46 3.69 -7.33 -9.69
CA GLY A 46 3.09 -7.53 -11.00
C GLY A 46 1.56 -7.44 -10.97
N GLY A 47 0.91 -7.93 -12.01
CA GLY A 47 -0.55 -7.93 -12.11
C GLY A 47 -1.23 -8.64 -10.96
N GLN A 48 -2.28 -8.04 -10.41
CA GLN A 48 -3.02 -8.54 -9.24
C GLN A 48 -4.53 -8.48 -9.45
N PRO A 49 -5.29 -9.49 -8.96
CA PRO A 49 -6.73 -9.37 -8.80
C PRO A 49 -7.09 -8.26 -7.82
N VAL A 50 -8.28 -7.68 -7.95
CA VAL A 50 -8.75 -6.58 -7.09
C VAL A 50 -8.75 -6.98 -5.61
N GLY A 51 -9.16 -8.20 -5.28
CA GLY A 51 -9.14 -8.71 -3.90
C GLY A 51 -7.73 -8.74 -3.30
N ALA A 52 -6.74 -9.19 -4.08
CA ALA A 52 -5.35 -9.19 -3.65
C ALA A 52 -4.79 -7.76 -3.45
N LEU A 53 -5.18 -6.81 -4.31
CA LEU A 53 -4.82 -5.40 -4.14
C LEU A 53 -5.44 -4.79 -2.88
N SER A 54 -6.68 -5.13 -2.56
CA SER A 54 -7.33 -4.69 -1.31
C SER A 54 -6.51 -5.13 -0.09
N ASP A 55 -6.07 -6.37 -0.06
CA ASP A 55 -5.24 -6.92 1.02
C ASP A 55 -3.85 -6.25 1.08
N LEU A 56 -3.18 -6.13 -0.06
CA LEU A 56 -1.84 -5.55 -0.16
C LEU A 56 -1.80 -4.06 0.21
N THR A 57 -2.82 -3.32 -0.14
CA THR A 57 -2.89 -1.86 0.06
C THR A 57 -3.59 -1.46 1.34
N SER A 58 -4.28 -2.38 2.00
CA SER A 58 -5.20 -2.11 3.13
C SER A 58 -6.29 -1.07 2.79
N ILE A 59 -6.65 -0.96 1.51
CA ILE A 59 -7.77 -0.14 1.03
C ILE A 59 -9.00 -1.04 0.92
N ASN A 60 -10.13 -0.63 1.50
CA ASN A 60 -11.35 -1.41 1.38
C ASN A 60 -11.83 -1.48 -0.08
N PHE A 61 -12.60 -2.51 -0.40
CA PHE A 61 -13.00 -2.82 -1.77
C PHE A 61 -13.74 -1.67 -2.47
N SER A 62 -14.67 -1.01 -1.81
CA SER A 62 -15.45 0.09 -2.41
C SER A 62 -14.59 1.31 -2.71
N THR A 63 -13.69 1.67 -1.82
CA THR A 63 -12.72 2.76 -2.04
C THR A 63 -11.73 2.40 -3.14
N LEU A 64 -11.20 1.18 -3.11
CA LEU A 64 -10.26 0.69 -4.12
C LEU A 64 -10.88 0.69 -5.52
N SER A 65 -12.13 0.28 -5.66
CA SER A 65 -12.84 0.32 -6.94
C SER A 65 -12.90 1.73 -7.54
N ARG A 66 -13.14 2.75 -6.70
CA ARG A 66 -13.11 4.16 -7.13
C ARG A 66 -11.71 4.64 -7.49
N VAL A 67 -10.72 4.26 -6.69
CA VAL A 67 -9.31 4.58 -6.96
C VAL A 67 -8.86 3.99 -8.29
N LEU A 68 -9.15 2.71 -8.54
CA LEU A 68 -8.82 2.05 -9.80
C LEU A 68 -9.52 2.68 -10.99
N GLY A 69 -10.78 3.09 -10.86
CA GLY A 69 -11.50 3.81 -11.92
C GLY A 69 -10.84 5.13 -12.31
N ARG A 70 -10.36 5.90 -11.33
CA ARG A 70 -9.59 7.13 -11.59
C ARG A 70 -8.24 6.84 -12.22
N MET A 71 -7.55 5.81 -11.74
CA MET A 71 -6.23 5.41 -12.26
C MET A 71 -6.31 4.89 -13.70
N GLU A 72 -7.39 4.20 -14.07
CA GLU A 72 -7.64 3.82 -15.46
C GLU A 72 -7.82 5.04 -16.37
N LYS A 73 -8.61 6.03 -15.92
CA LYS A 73 -8.81 7.28 -16.66
C LYS A 73 -7.54 8.09 -16.85
N SER A 74 -6.62 7.99 -15.89
CA SER A 74 -5.30 8.66 -15.93
C SER A 74 -4.23 7.80 -16.61
N ASP A 75 -4.60 6.68 -17.21
CA ASP A 75 -3.69 5.75 -17.89
C ASP A 75 -2.54 5.24 -17.00
N LEU A 76 -2.82 5.02 -15.73
CA LEU A 76 -1.83 4.45 -14.78
C LEU A 76 -1.96 2.94 -14.66
N VAL A 77 -3.16 2.42 -14.78
CA VAL A 77 -3.47 0.99 -14.72
C VAL A 77 -4.45 0.62 -15.82
N ARG A 78 -4.48 -0.67 -16.13
CA ARG A 78 -5.47 -1.28 -17.02
C ARG A 78 -6.03 -2.54 -16.41
N ARG A 79 -7.24 -2.88 -16.80
CA ARG A 79 -7.86 -4.17 -16.50
C ARG A 79 -7.57 -5.15 -17.63
N ARG A 80 -7.04 -6.30 -17.26
CA ARG A 80 -6.93 -7.42 -18.17
C ARG A 80 -7.89 -8.51 -17.73
N ARG A 81 -8.74 -8.99 -18.65
CA ARG A 81 -9.57 -10.16 -18.40
C ARG A 81 -8.70 -11.40 -18.34
N ASP A 82 -9.01 -12.28 -17.37
CA ASP A 82 -8.44 -13.61 -17.36
C ASP A 82 -9.04 -14.42 -18.50
N THR A 83 -8.18 -15.10 -19.28
CA THR A 83 -8.63 -15.94 -20.40
C THR A 83 -9.39 -17.18 -19.94
N ASP A 84 -9.16 -17.66 -18.72
CA ASP A 84 -9.78 -18.86 -18.16
C ASP A 84 -11.08 -18.56 -17.40
N ASP A 85 -11.28 -17.34 -16.91
CA ASP A 85 -12.52 -16.90 -16.26
C ASP A 85 -12.88 -15.47 -16.69
N ALA A 86 -13.88 -15.34 -17.55
CA ALA A 86 -14.39 -14.06 -18.06
C ALA A 86 -14.94 -13.12 -16.97
N ARG A 87 -15.07 -13.57 -15.72
CA ARG A 87 -15.53 -12.78 -14.56
C ARG A 87 -14.39 -12.21 -13.74
N SER A 88 -13.17 -12.71 -13.94
CA SER A 88 -11.98 -12.29 -13.22
C SER A 88 -11.22 -11.25 -14.00
N PHE A 89 -10.78 -10.20 -13.29
CA PHE A 89 -9.90 -9.16 -13.82
C PHE A 89 -8.60 -9.13 -13.06
N THR A 90 -7.52 -8.99 -13.80
CA THR A 90 -6.20 -8.66 -13.27
C THR A 90 -5.93 -7.19 -13.54
N ILE A 91 -5.51 -6.46 -12.52
CA ILE A 91 -5.08 -5.08 -12.64
C ILE A 91 -3.58 -5.07 -12.89
N GLU A 92 -3.16 -4.35 -13.90
CA GLU A 92 -1.76 -4.22 -14.31
C GLU A 92 -1.37 -2.76 -14.44
N LEU A 93 -0.09 -2.46 -14.22
CA LEU A 93 0.47 -1.16 -14.59
C LEU A 93 0.46 -1.00 -16.10
N THR A 94 0.11 0.19 -16.56
CA THR A 94 0.45 0.64 -17.91
C THR A 94 1.94 1.02 -17.96
N GLU A 95 2.47 1.25 -19.14
CA GLU A 95 3.82 1.81 -19.30
C GLU A 95 3.95 3.18 -18.61
N ASN A 96 2.91 4.02 -18.72
CA ASN A 96 2.84 5.29 -18.00
C ASN A 96 2.81 5.09 -16.48
N GLY A 97 2.02 4.15 -15.97
CA GLY A 97 1.98 3.83 -14.55
C GLY A 97 3.33 3.37 -14.01
N ARG A 98 4.06 2.57 -14.77
CA ARG A 98 5.42 2.17 -14.45
C ARG A 98 6.36 3.37 -14.40
N SER A 99 6.33 4.22 -15.42
CA SER A 99 7.16 5.42 -15.51
C SER A 99 6.92 6.37 -14.33
N VAL A 100 5.66 6.63 -13.98
CA VAL A 100 5.29 7.45 -12.82
C VAL A 100 5.79 6.84 -11.51
N THR A 101 5.66 5.53 -11.36
CA THR A 101 6.17 4.82 -10.17
C THR A 101 7.69 5.01 -10.05
N GLU A 102 8.43 4.80 -11.13
CA GLU A 102 9.88 4.94 -11.18
C GLU A 102 10.36 6.38 -10.91
N GLN A 103 9.55 7.37 -11.25
CA GLN A 103 9.82 8.78 -10.92
C GLN A 103 9.74 9.04 -9.40
N ILE A 104 8.83 8.39 -8.70
CA ILE A 104 8.59 8.61 -7.26
C ILE A 104 9.51 7.76 -6.39
N LEU A 105 9.85 6.54 -6.85
CA LEU A 105 10.64 5.57 -6.07
C LEU A 105 11.91 6.11 -5.42
N PRO A 106 12.76 6.91 -6.10
CA PRO A 106 13.99 7.42 -5.48
C PRO A 106 13.71 8.27 -4.24
N ARG A 107 12.65 9.08 -4.28
CA ARG A 107 12.26 9.90 -3.13
C ARG A 107 11.71 9.04 -1.99
N ALA A 108 10.91 8.04 -2.29
CA ALA A 108 10.41 7.09 -1.28
C ALA A 108 11.55 6.35 -0.58
N ALA A 109 12.53 5.86 -1.35
CA ALA A 109 13.72 5.20 -0.82
C ALA A 109 14.58 6.13 0.04
N GLU A 110 14.76 7.37 -0.39
CA GLU A 110 15.49 8.39 0.38
C GLU A 110 14.83 8.68 1.73
N LEU A 111 13.51 8.84 1.75
CA LEU A 111 12.75 9.08 2.98
C LEU A 111 12.85 7.91 3.96
N GLU A 112 12.76 6.67 3.46
CA GLU A 112 12.99 5.50 4.30
C GLU A 112 14.41 5.47 4.87
N ALA A 113 15.42 5.71 4.03
CA ALA A 113 16.82 5.74 4.45
C ALA A 113 17.09 6.81 5.50
N GLN A 114 16.53 8.01 5.35
CA GLN A 114 16.64 9.09 6.34
C GLN A 114 15.97 8.72 7.66
N ALA A 115 14.76 8.16 7.61
CA ALA A 115 14.01 7.77 8.79
C ALA A 115 14.69 6.64 9.59
N THR A 116 15.43 5.78 8.89
CA THR A 116 16.10 4.61 9.48
C THR A 116 17.60 4.79 9.67
N SER A 117 18.13 5.99 9.48
CA SER A 117 19.56 6.26 9.53
C SER A 117 20.24 5.92 10.87
N ASN A 118 19.49 5.95 11.96
CA ASN A 118 19.97 5.60 13.31
C ASN A 118 19.74 4.12 13.67
N PHE A 119 19.20 3.32 12.77
CA PHE A 119 18.99 1.90 12.98
C PHE A 119 20.19 1.09 12.49
N SER A 120 20.56 0.05 13.23
CA SER A 120 21.40 -1.02 12.67
C SER A 120 20.58 -1.87 11.70
N GLU A 121 21.25 -2.62 10.83
CA GLU A 121 20.56 -3.57 9.93
C GLU A 121 19.73 -4.61 10.71
N ALA A 122 20.27 -5.10 11.84
CA ALA A 122 19.56 -6.02 12.71
C ALA A 122 18.30 -5.41 13.35
N GLU A 123 18.39 -4.17 13.83
CA GLU A 123 17.23 -3.44 14.37
C GLU A 123 16.16 -3.20 13.30
N LEU A 124 16.56 -2.83 12.09
CA LEU A 124 15.61 -2.61 10.99
C LEU A 124 14.93 -3.90 10.56
N ALA A 125 15.67 -5.00 10.46
CA ALA A 125 15.11 -6.32 10.19
C ALA A 125 14.11 -6.76 11.27
N THR A 126 14.43 -6.53 12.54
CA THR A 126 13.56 -6.81 13.68
C THR A 126 12.28 -5.95 13.61
N LEU A 127 12.41 -4.67 13.34
CA LEU A 127 11.25 -3.76 13.20
C LEU A 127 10.30 -4.24 12.10
N ARG A 128 10.82 -4.58 10.92
CA ARG A 128 10.01 -5.11 9.81
C ARG A 128 9.29 -6.40 10.20
N GLN A 129 9.97 -7.31 10.87
CA GLN A 129 9.40 -8.58 11.35
C GLN A 129 8.29 -8.33 12.37
N LEU A 130 8.51 -7.44 13.34
CA LEU A 130 7.54 -7.12 14.40
C LEU A 130 6.30 -6.41 13.85
N LEU A 131 6.45 -5.51 12.89
CA LEU A 131 5.33 -4.88 12.20
C LEU A 131 4.49 -5.91 11.43
N GLY A 132 5.13 -6.85 10.75
CA GLY A 132 4.44 -7.97 10.08
C GLY A 132 3.66 -8.84 11.07
N LYS A 133 4.26 -9.16 12.22
CA LYS A 133 3.61 -9.91 13.30
C LYS A 133 2.41 -9.16 13.89
N LEU A 134 2.55 -7.85 14.10
CA LEU A 134 1.47 -6.99 14.58
C LEU A 134 0.31 -6.97 13.59
N TYR A 135 0.59 -6.81 12.31
CA TYR A 135 -0.43 -6.81 11.25
C TYR A 135 -1.19 -8.15 11.19
N ALA A 136 -0.47 -9.28 11.21
CA ALA A 136 -1.08 -10.61 11.22
C ALA A 136 -1.98 -10.83 12.45
N GLY A 137 -1.63 -10.28 13.60
CA GLY A 137 -2.46 -10.34 14.81
C GLY A 137 -3.79 -9.58 14.70
N LEU A 138 -3.83 -8.52 13.90
CA LEU A 138 -5.06 -7.77 13.64
C LEU A 138 -6.02 -8.53 12.68
N ASP A 139 -5.48 -9.29 11.73
CA ASP A 139 -6.27 -10.09 10.80
C ASP A 139 -6.99 -11.28 11.45
N THR A 140 -6.37 -11.92 12.43
CA THR A 140 -7.01 -13.02 13.18
C THR A 140 -8.25 -12.56 13.96
N GLY A 141 -8.32 -11.30 14.37
CA GLY A 141 -9.50 -10.70 14.99
C GLY A 141 -10.71 -10.60 14.04
N LYS A 142 -10.49 -10.28 12.78
CA LYS A 142 -11.55 -10.20 11.76
C LYS A 142 -12.15 -11.55 11.41
N GLN A 143 -11.32 -12.60 11.31
CA GLN A 143 -11.81 -13.96 11.02
C GLN A 143 -12.61 -14.57 12.16
N ALA A 144 -12.37 -14.18 13.41
CA ALA A 144 -13.12 -14.62 14.56
C ALA A 144 -14.53 -13.98 14.62
N ASP A 145 -14.65 -12.69 14.28
CA ASP A 145 -15.92 -11.97 14.23
C ASP A 145 -16.83 -12.49 13.10
N ASP A 146 -16.29 -12.77 11.92
CA ASP A 146 -17.04 -13.33 10.79
C ASP A 146 -17.57 -14.75 11.08
N ARG A 147 -16.88 -15.53 11.91
CA ARG A 147 -17.35 -16.86 12.34
C ARG A 147 -18.43 -16.82 13.43
N MET A 148 -18.52 -15.72 14.18
CA MET A 148 -19.55 -15.55 15.22
C MET A 148 -20.83 -14.87 14.69
N ALA A 149 -20.76 -14.25 13.52
CA ALA A 149 -21.90 -13.58 12.87
C ALA A 149 -22.66 -14.45 11.85
N GLY A 150 -22.23 -15.71 11.61
CA GLY A 150 -22.89 -16.72 10.76
C GLY A 150 -23.49 -17.83 11.59
#